data_f6e16a4f33dec5305118a14e58e67c6f
#
_entry.id   f6e16a4f33dec5305118a14e58e67c6f
#
_cell.length_a   1.000
_cell.length_b   1.000
_cell.length_c   1.000
_cell.angle_alpha   90.00
_cell.angle_beta   90.00
_cell.angle_gamma   90.00
#
_symmetry.space_group_name_H-M   'P 1'
#
loop_
_entity.id
_entity.type
_entity.pdbx_description
1 polymer ?
#
loop_
_entity_poly.entity_id
_entity_poly.type
_entity_poly.pdbx_seq_one_letter_code
_entity_poly.pdbx_strand_id
1 'polypeptide(L)'
;MLYRVREVTGKRDLKRFIRFPESLYKGCSQYVPPLHKGQEHELMHAASLKYCQRKMWLAEDASGKVVGRICAMINPRYNGKYGTRRVRFGWFDLIEDVEVARVLFDAAETWAKEHGMEEIHGPLYYNTLGRQGMLVEGFDKLAPFSCLYNHPYYADIVQELGFEKECDWIQYMMPADKGSGNRLKEISDRLMQRHNLRIADFDVLKKDRNMVRQFFRMYNESFDGQVYNFVPFTEDEVEEEIDQIIGQLDRRLCCVIMDADDEIAAFGIAMPSVSKAMQKAKGSLFPFGWYHVLMAMKDFTCLDLMLVGAAPKWQNTGVSALIHGMMAQQAQECGAKWALANPQIETNTAVNVWTRYDHELWMRRRCWIKKIK
;
A
#
# COMPACT_ATOMS: atom_id res chain seq x y z
N MET A 1 -12.23 -6.23 -34.83
CA MET A 1 -11.58 -5.79 -33.60
C MET A 1 -10.37 -6.67 -33.35
N LEU A 2 -9.20 -6.09 -33.08
CA LEU A 2 -7.96 -6.81 -32.80
C LEU A 2 -8.03 -7.57 -31.46
N TYR A 3 -8.77 -7.03 -30.51
CA TYR A 3 -8.90 -7.56 -29.13
C TYR A 3 -10.36 -7.74 -28.73
N ARG A 4 -10.60 -8.77 -27.91
CA ARG A 4 -11.91 -9.05 -27.34
C ARG A 4 -11.84 -8.81 -25.83
N VAL A 5 -12.82 -8.04 -25.31
CA VAL A 5 -12.98 -7.89 -23.85
C VAL A 5 -13.93 -8.96 -23.32
N ARG A 6 -13.53 -9.60 -22.23
CA ARG A 6 -14.29 -10.62 -21.56
C ARG A 6 -14.42 -10.30 -20.07
N GLU A 7 -15.64 -10.31 -19.57
CA GLU A 7 -15.91 -10.19 -18.12
C GLU A 7 -15.43 -11.46 -17.38
N VAL A 8 -14.84 -11.26 -16.21
CA VAL A 8 -14.41 -12.34 -15.32
C VAL A 8 -15.60 -12.82 -14.49
N THR A 9 -16.17 -13.95 -14.83
CA THR A 9 -17.40 -14.48 -14.20
C THR A 9 -17.22 -15.75 -13.39
N GLY A 10 -16.10 -16.46 -13.56
CA GLY A 10 -15.91 -17.76 -12.91
C GLY A 10 -14.49 -18.01 -12.42
N LYS A 11 -14.29 -19.07 -11.67
CA LYS A 11 -12.98 -19.44 -11.07
C LYS A 11 -11.86 -19.58 -12.10
N ARG A 12 -12.16 -20.06 -13.31
CA ARG A 12 -11.17 -20.21 -14.39
C ARG A 12 -10.68 -18.84 -14.86
N ASP A 13 -11.60 -17.91 -15.09
CA ASP A 13 -11.26 -16.56 -15.56
C ASP A 13 -10.58 -15.75 -14.45
N LEU A 14 -11.04 -15.89 -13.19
CA LEU A 14 -10.35 -15.29 -12.03
C LEU A 14 -8.91 -15.77 -11.92
N LYS A 15 -8.65 -17.08 -12.10
CA LYS A 15 -7.28 -17.60 -12.10
C LYS A 15 -6.44 -17.03 -13.22
N ARG A 16 -7.00 -16.86 -14.43
CA ARG A 16 -6.32 -16.20 -15.56
C ARG A 16 -6.03 -14.73 -15.23
N PHE A 17 -7.00 -14.03 -14.65
CA PHE A 17 -6.88 -12.64 -14.22
C PHE A 17 -5.74 -12.46 -13.21
N ILE A 18 -5.70 -13.28 -12.15
CA ILE A 18 -4.68 -13.19 -11.10
C ILE A 18 -3.29 -13.52 -11.66
N ARG A 19 -3.17 -14.50 -12.56
CA ARG A 19 -1.89 -15.01 -13.05
C ARG A 19 -1.34 -14.30 -14.29
N PHE A 20 -2.10 -13.47 -14.94
CA PHE A 20 -1.63 -12.76 -16.14
C PHE A 20 -0.28 -12.03 -15.94
N PRO A 21 -0.04 -11.32 -14.82
CA PRO A 21 1.25 -10.65 -14.58
C PRO A 21 2.46 -11.58 -14.56
N GLU A 22 2.30 -12.86 -14.21
CA GLU A 22 3.41 -13.83 -14.23
C GLU A 22 4.05 -13.96 -15.62
N SER A 23 3.22 -13.92 -16.66
CA SER A 23 3.69 -13.97 -18.04
C SER A 23 4.19 -12.61 -18.55
N LEU A 24 3.52 -11.53 -18.13
CA LEU A 24 3.84 -10.17 -18.52
C LEU A 24 5.21 -9.72 -17.98
N TYR A 25 5.48 -9.99 -16.70
CA TYR A 25 6.72 -9.60 -16.03
C TYR A 25 7.77 -10.73 -15.99
N LYS A 26 7.63 -11.73 -16.87
CA LYS A 26 8.61 -12.83 -16.93
C LYS A 26 10.02 -12.29 -17.25
N GLY A 27 10.96 -12.51 -16.35
CA GLY A 27 12.35 -12.04 -16.49
C GLY A 27 12.60 -10.63 -15.95
N CYS A 28 11.57 -9.93 -15.49
CA CYS A 28 11.72 -8.62 -14.85
C CYS A 28 12.23 -8.79 -13.40
N SER A 29 13.48 -8.39 -13.16
CA SER A 29 14.15 -8.51 -11.86
C SER A 29 13.61 -7.53 -10.80
N GLN A 30 12.89 -6.52 -11.18
CA GLN A 30 12.30 -5.49 -10.32
C GLN A 30 10.89 -5.84 -9.86
N TYR A 31 10.19 -6.71 -10.59
CA TYR A 31 8.84 -7.11 -10.28
C TYR A 31 8.78 -8.06 -9.08
N VAL A 32 7.89 -7.77 -8.14
CA VAL A 32 7.61 -8.60 -6.97
C VAL A 32 6.17 -9.11 -7.06
N PRO A 33 5.96 -10.40 -7.35
CA PRO A 33 4.63 -10.95 -7.52
C PRO A 33 3.88 -10.97 -6.18
N PRO A 34 2.65 -10.45 -6.12
CA PRO A 34 1.79 -10.63 -4.96
C PRO A 34 1.34 -12.10 -4.82
N LEU A 35 0.98 -12.51 -3.61
CA LEU A 35 0.46 -13.85 -3.38
C LEU A 35 -0.90 -14.04 -4.07
N HIS A 36 -1.04 -15.15 -4.81
CA HIS A 36 -2.29 -15.46 -5.53
C HIS A 36 -3.50 -15.54 -4.62
N LYS A 37 -3.34 -16.22 -3.45
CA LYS A 37 -4.43 -16.32 -2.46
C LYS A 37 -4.79 -14.96 -1.86
N GLY A 38 -3.79 -14.08 -1.65
CA GLY A 38 -4.04 -12.72 -1.18
C GLY A 38 -4.83 -11.92 -2.22
N GLN A 39 -4.44 -11.98 -3.51
CA GLN A 39 -5.20 -11.34 -4.58
C GLN A 39 -6.62 -11.91 -4.72
N GLU A 40 -6.78 -13.24 -4.60
CA GLU A 40 -8.10 -13.87 -4.63
C GLU A 40 -8.96 -13.38 -3.47
N HIS A 41 -8.39 -13.27 -2.26
CA HIS A 41 -9.08 -12.73 -1.10
C HIS A 41 -9.48 -11.27 -1.32
N GLU A 42 -8.54 -10.40 -1.71
CA GLU A 42 -8.80 -8.99 -2.02
C GLU A 42 -9.93 -8.82 -3.05
N LEU A 43 -9.93 -9.63 -4.12
CA LEU A 43 -10.91 -9.53 -5.20
C LEU A 43 -12.27 -10.14 -4.87
N MET A 44 -12.35 -11.14 -3.99
CA MET A 44 -13.57 -11.94 -3.81
C MET A 44 -14.15 -11.89 -2.40
N HIS A 45 -13.35 -11.56 -1.40
CA HIS A 45 -13.71 -11.76 0.00
C HIS A 45 -13.38 -10.56 0.91
N ALA A 46 -12.69 -9.51 0.41
CA ALA A 46 -12.34 -8.34 1.21
C ALA A 46 -13.56 -7.75 1.91
N ALA A 47 -13.42 -7.34 3.17
CA ALA A 47 -14.49 -6.73 3.95
C ALA A 47 -15.09 -5.49 3.25
N SER A 48 -14.27 -4.74 2.52
CA SER A 48 -14.70 -3.60 1.71
C SER A 48 -15.76 -3.96 0.66
N LEU A 49 -15.86 -5.21 0.24
CA LEU A 49 -16.88 -5.67 -0.72
C LEU A 49 -18.30 -5.70 -0.15
N LYS A 50 -18.46 -5.55 1.17
CA LYS A 50 -19.78 -5.38 1.79
C LYS A 50 -20.45 -4.08 1.36
N TYR A 51 -19.68 -3.08 0.93
CA TYR A 51 -20.20 -1.78 0.49
C TYR A 51 -19.65 -1.31 -0.87
N CYS A 52 -18.49 -1.82 -1.32
CA CYS A 52 -17.95 -1.52 -2.64
C CYS A 52 -18.55 -2.43 -3.71
N GLN A 53 -18.73 -1.87 -4.89
CA GLN A 53 -19.01 -2.65 -6.09
C GLN A 53 -17.75 -2.79 -6.92
N ARG A 54 -17.60 -3.92 -7.62
CA ARG A 54 -16.48 -4.15 -8.54
C ARG A 54 -16.89 -4.92 -9.77
N LYS A 55 -16.14 -4.73 -10.85
CA LYS A 55 -16.24 -5.52 -12.06
C LYS A 55 -14.84 -5.72 -12.66
N MET A 56 -14.58 -6.86 -13.24
CA MET A 56 -13.26 -7.24 -13.74
C MET A 56 -13.35 -7.71 -15.19
N TRP A 57 -12.33 -7.35 -15.98
CA TRP A 57 -12.25 -7.76 -17.39
C TRP A 57 -10.85 -8.23 -17.77
N LEU A 58 -10.81 -9.13 -18.75
CA LEU A 58 -9.64 -9.57 -19.48
C LEU A 58 -9.74 -9.06 -20.92
N ALA A 59 -8.64 -8.58 -21.48
CA ALA A 59 -8.47 -8.41 -22.90
C ALA A 59 -7.78 -9.64 -23.48
N GLU A 60 -8.33 -10.20 -24.56
CA GLU A 60 -7.84 -11.39 -25.26
C GLU A 60 -7.52 -11.05 -26.70
N ASP A 61 -6.42 -11.58 -27.24
CA ASP A 61 -6.10 -11.52 -28.67
C ASP A 61 -6.93 -12.52 -29.48
N ALA A 62 -6.73 -12.54 -30.80
CA ALA A 62 -7.45 -13.43 -31.70
C ALA A 62 -7.25 -14.93 -31.39
N SER A 63 -6.17 -15.30 -30.70
CA SER A 63 -5.92 -16.69 -30.28
C SER A 63 -6.57 -17.04 -28.92
N GLY A 64 -7.18 -16.06 -28.24
CA GLY A 64 -7.74 -16.22 -26.89
C GLY A 64 -6.69 -16.12 -25.77
N LYS A 65 -5.46 -15.66 -26.08
CA LYS A 65 -4.44 -15.37 -25.09
C LYS A 65 -4.76 -14.07 -24.38
N VAL A 66 -4.63 -14.03 -23.06
CA VAL A 66 -4.77 -12.80 -22.25
C VAL A 66 -3.62 -11.86 -22.56
N VAL A 67 -3.95 -10.62 -22.91
CA VAL A 67 -3.02 -9.53 -23.23
C VAL A 67 -3.20 -8.32 -22.33
N GLY A 68 -4.27 -8.29 -21.51
CA GLY A 68 -4.49 -7.24 -20.52
C GLY A 68 -5.57 -7.61 -19.50
N ARG A 69 -5.60 -6.90 -18.38
CA ARG A 69 -6.61 -7.00 -17.34
C ARG A 69 -6.89 -5.64 -16.71
N ILE A 70 -8.09 -5.47 -16.18
CA ILE A 70 -8.51 -4.32 -15.38
C ILE A 70 -9.59 -4.72 -14.38
N CYS A 71 -9.57 -4.10 -13.21
CA CYS A 71 -10.69 -4.11 -12.26
C CYS A 71 -11.18 -2.69 -12.05
N ALA A 72 -12.48 -2.44 -12.26
CA ALA A 72 -13.13 -1.19 -11.88
C ALA A 72 -13.86 -1.37 -10.55
N MET A 73 -13.85 -0.32 -9.70
CA MET A 73 -14.40 -0.36 -8.35
C MET A 73 -15.10 0.94 -8.00
N ILE A 74 -16.32 0.86 -7.48
CA ILE A 74 -17.05 2.01 -6.95
C ILE A 74 -17.07 1.89 -5.43
N ASN A 75 -16.50 2.90 -4.76
CA ASN A 75 -16.55 3.02 -3.31
C ASN A 75 -17.54 4.12 -2.93
N PRO A 76 -18.79 3.78 -2.52
CA PRO A 76 -19.81 4.77 -2.21
C PRO A 76 -19.48 5.60 -0.96
N ARG A 77 -18.70 5.05 -0.02
CA ARG A 77 -18.26 5.80 1.16
C ARG A 77 -17.28 6.91 0.78
N TYR A 78 -16.35 6.60 -0.16
CA TYR A 78 -15.45 7.59 -0.73
C TYR A 78 -16.24 8.68 -1.47
N ASN A 79 -17.12 8.29 -2.38
CA ASN A 79 -17.89 9.23 -3.18
C ASN A 79 -18.78 10.12 -2.30
N GLY A 80 -19.41 9.55 -1.27
CA GLY A 80 -20.22 10.30 -0.31
C GLY A 80 -19.39 11.28 0.53
N LYS A 81 -18.22 10.85 1.02
CA LYS A 81 -17.33 11.69 1.83
C LYS A 81 -16.80 12.90 1.06
N TYR A 82 -16.39 12.70 -0.18
CA TYR A 82 -15.75 13.74 -1.00
C TYR A 82 -16.70 14.45 -1.97
N GLY A 83 -17.99 14.08 -1.98
CA GLY A 83 -18.97 14.69 -2.89
C GLY A 83 -18.67 14.43 -4.36
N THR A 84 -18.11 13.26 -4.70
CA THR A 84 -17.66 12.92 -6.05
C THR A 84 -18.48 11.78 -6.66
N ARG A 85 -18.37 11.60 -7.97
CA ARG A 85 -18.93 10.46 -8.71
C ARG A 85 -17.81 9.75 -9.46
N ARG A 86 -16.94 9.06 -8.69
CA ARG A 86 -15.71 8.45 -9.20
C ARG A 86 -15.76 6.93 -9.16
N VAL A 87 -15.29 6.32 -10.22
CA VAL A 87 -14.91 4.91 -10.28
C VAL A 87 -13.40 4.81 -10.19
N ARG A 88 -12.91 3.88 -9.39
CA ARG A 88 -11.48 3.54 -9.30
C ARG A 88 -11.15 2.48 -10.34
N PHE A 89 -9.94 2.51 -10.88
CA PHE A 89 -9.38 1.35 -11.56
C PHE A 89 -8.16 0.82 -10.79
N GLY A 90 -7.97 -0.50 -10.82
CA GLY A 90 -6.85 -1.20 -10.22
C GLY A 90 -6.64 -2.54 -10.92
N TRP A 91 -5.67 -3.35 -10.46
CA TRP A 91 -5.28 -4.59 -11.16
C TRP A 91 -5.16 -4.38 -12.67
N PHE A 92 -4.57 -3.25 -13.04
CA PHE A 92 -4.42 -2.83 -14.43
C PHE A 92 -3.05 -3.25 -14.92
N ASP A 93 -3.04 -4.25 -15.82
CA ASP A 93 -1.84 -4.76 -16.46
C ASP A 93 -2.12 -5.07 -17.93
N LEU A 94 -1.17 -4.77 -18.80
CA LEU A 94 -1.31 -4.97 -20.24
C LEU A 94 0.04 -5.10 -20.95
N ILE A 95 0.04 -5.70 -22.14
CA ILE A 95 1.16 -5.62 -23.07
C ILE A 95 1.31 -4.19 -23.62
N GLU A 96 2.46 -3.89 -24.23
CA GLU A 96 2.74 -2.57 -24.83
C GLU A 96 1.89 -2.34 -26.09
N ASP A 97 0.61 -2.06 -25.87
CA ASP A 97 -0.35 -1.76 -26.95
C ASP A 97 -1.50 -0.90 -26.39
N VAL A 98 -1.63 0.32 -26.93
CA VAL A 98 -2.66 1.29 -26.52
C VAL A 98 -4.08 0.78 -26.77
N GLU A 99 -4.29 -0.03 -27.82
CA GLU A 99 -5.62 -0.56 -28.13
C GLU A 99 -6.09 -1.58 -27.08
N VAL A 100 -5.15 -2.32 -26.44
CA VAL A 100 -5.48 -3.18 -25.29
C VAL A 100 -5.99 -2.34 -24.13
N ALA A 101 -5.32 -1.23 -23.82
CA ALA A 101 -5.77 -0.31 -22.78
C ALA A 101 -7.11 0.32 -23.15
N ARG A 102 -7.30 0.76 -24.40
CA ARG A 102 -8.53 1.38 -24.87
C ARG A 102 -9.73 0.48 -24.64
N VAL A 103 -9.69 -0.76 -25.11
CA VAL A 103 -10.83 -1.69 -24.96
C VAL A 103 -11.12 -2.04 -23.50
N LEU A 104 -10.09 -2.08 -22.62
CA LEU A 104 -10.26 -2.30 -21.18
C LEU A 104 -10.91 -1.09 -20.51
N PHE A 105 -10.45 0.12 -20.80
CA PHE A 105 -11.04 1.35 -20.23
C PHE A 105 -12.44 1.58 -20.79
N ASP A 106 -12.71 1.31 -22.06
CA ASP A 106 -14.06 1.43 -22.64
C ASP A 106 -15.06 0.54 -21.88
N ALA A 107 -14.67 -0.69 -21.54
CA ALA A 107 -15.52 -1.57 -20.75
C ALA A 107 -15.73 -1.06 -19.31
N ALA A 108 -14.67 -0.56 -18.66
CA ALA A 108 -14.73 0.01 -17.33
C ALA A 108 -15.57 1.30 -17.28
N GLU A 109 -15.40 2.20 -18.26
CA GLU A 109 -16.13 3.46 -18.38
C GLU A 109 -17.61 3.22 -18.73
N THR A 110 -17.91 2.23 -19.57
CA THR A 110 -19.30 1.83 -19.86
C THR A 110 -20.01 1.40 -18.58
N TRP A 111 -19.40 0.50 -17.81
CA TRP A 111 -19.95 0.06 -16.53
C TRP A 111 -20.06 1.22 -15.52
N ALA A 112 -19.10 2.12 -15.49
CA ALA A 112 -19.10 3.30 -14.62
C ALA A 112 -20.27 4.24 -14.97
N LYS A 113 -20.56 4.50 -16.25
CA LYS A 113 -21.70 5.30 -16.71
C LYS A 113 -23.02 4.69 -16.31
N GLU A 114 -23.20 3.37 -16.42
CA GLU A 114 -24.39 2.65 -15.99
C GLU A 114 -24.68 2.85 -14.50
N HIS A 115 -23.64 3.18 -13.71
CA HIS A 115 -23.72 3.46 -12.26
C HIS A 115 -23.67 4.96 -11.93
N GLY A 116 -23.77 5.85 -12.92
CA GLY A 116 -23.81 7.30 -12.72
C GLY A 116 -22.46 7.92 -12.32
N MET A 117 -21.32 7.25 -12.62
CA MET A 117 -19.99 7.81 -12.39
C MET A 117 -19.58 8.76 -13.51
N GLU A 118 -18.84 9.80 -13.15
CA GLU A 118 -18.43 10.87 -14.05
C GLU A 118 -16.92 10.91 -14.31
N GLU A 119 -16.14 10.34 -13.40
CA GLU A 119 -14.68 10.31 -13.48
C GLU A 119 -14.17 8.91 -13.18
N ILE A 120 -13.06 8.54 -13.86
CA ILE A 120 -12.28 7.33 -13.55
C ILE A 120 -10.90 7.72 -13.07
N HIS A 121 -10.46 7.15 -11.94
CA HIS A 121 -9.14 7.45 -11.38
C HIS A 121 -8.43 6.21 -10.81
N GLY A 122 -7.09 6.27 -10.73
CA GLY A 122 -6.28 5.15 -10.24
C GLY A 122 -4.86 5.11 -10.81
N PRO A 123 -4.14 3.98 -10.66
CA PRO A 123 -4.59 2.75 -9.99
C PRO A 123 -4.77 2.93 -8.48
N LEU A 124 -5.88 2.48 -7.97
CA LEU A 124 -6.24 2.50 -6.55
C LEU A 124 -7.01 1.23 -6.20
N TYR A 125 -6.82 0.72 -4.98
CA TYR A 125 -7.61 -0.40 -4.47
C TYR A 125 -8.77 0.11 -3.58
N TYR A 126 -9.38 -0.76 -2.77
CA TYR A 126 -10.60 -0.41 -2.02
C TYR A 126 -10.37 0.66 -0.96
N ASN A 127 -9.25 0.60 -0.24
CA ASN A 127 -8.88 1.49 0.86
C ASN A 127 -7.41 1.94 0.76
N THR A 128 -6.96 2.73 1.70
CA THR A 128 -5.62 3.34 1.70
C THR A 128 -4.48 2.40 2.12
N LEU A 129 -4.78 1.22 2.68
CA LEU A 129 -3.77 0.18 2.91
C LEU A 129 -3.54 -0.68 1.65
N GLY A 130 -4.46 -0.63 0.69
CA GLY A 130 -4.30 -1.30 -0.60
C GLY A 130 -3.21 -0.65 -1.46
N ARG A 131 -2.77 -1.38 -2.49
CA ARG A 131 -1.78 -0.87 -3.45
C ARG A 131 -2.29 0.33 -4.22
N GLN A 132 -1.43 1.34 -4.36
CA GLN A 132 -1.79 2.63 -4.95
C GLN A 132 -0.72 3.10 -5.94
N GLY A 133 -1.18 3.79 -6.99
CA GLY A 133 -0.34 4.52 -7.94
C GLY A 133 0.39 3.64 -8.95
N MET A 134 0.48 4.15 -10.17
CA MET A 134 1.26 3.62 -11.27
C MET A 134 2.71 4.09 -11.13
N LEU A 135 3.68 3.20 -11.23
CA LEU A 135 5.10 3.55 -11.22
C LEU A 135 5.42 4.47 -12.41
N VAL A 136 6.05 5.61 -12.14
CA VAL A 136 6.48 6.59 -13.16
C VAL A 136 7.97 6.92 -13.07
N GLU A 137 8.64 6.58 -11.96
CA GLU A 137 10.08 6.78 -11.76
C GLU A 137 10.64 5.70 -10.83
N GLY A 138 11.89 5.25 -11.07
CA GLY A 138 12.54 4.19 -10.29
C GLY A 138 12.29 2.78 -10.85
N PHE A 139 12.14 2.64 -12.17
CA PHE A 139 11.90 1.36 -12.84
C PHE A 139 13.06 0.36 -12.73
N ASP A 140 14.26 0.83 -12.43
CA ASP A 140 15.46 0.04 -12.18
C ASP A 140 15.54 -0.51 -10.74
N LYS A 141 14.70 -0.05 -9.85
CA LYS A 141 14.68 -0.41 -8.43
C LYS A 141 13.78 -1.62 -8.17
N LEU A 142 14.14 -2.42 -7.16
CA LEU A 142 13.28 -3.51 -6.69
C LEU A 142 11.99 -2.95 -6.07
N ALA A 143 10.84 -3.39 -6.57
CA ALA A 143 9.57 -2.97 -6.02
C ALA A 143 9.37 -3.49 -4.58
N PRO A 144 8.85 -2.70 -3.65
CA PRO A 144 8.37 -3.19 -2.38
C PRO A 144 7.20 -4.17 -2.59
N PHE A 145 7.10 -5.21 -1.76
CA PHE A 145 6.02 -6.19 -1.87
C PHE A 145 4.62 -5.58 -1.69
N SER A 146 4.53 -4.46 -0.98
CA SER A 146 3.29 -3.71 -0.72
C SER A 146 2.89 -2.75 -1.84
N CYS A 147 3.71 -2.60 -2.88
CA CYS A 147 3.49 -1.64 -3.96
C CYS A 147 3.30 -2.32 -5.31
N LEU A 148 2.68 -1.60 -6.24
CA LEU A 148 2.57 -2.03 -7.64
C LEU A 148 3.91 -1.82 -8.37
N TYR A 149 4.20 -2.66 -9.33
CA TYR A 149 5.21 -2.46 -10.37
C TYR A 149 4.53 -2.54 -11.73
N ASN A 150 4.96 -1.70 -12.64
CA ASN A 150 4.51 -1.71 -14.05
C ASN A 150 5.67 -1.31 -14.96
N HIS A 151 5.58 -1.64 -16.23
CA HIS A 151 6.54 -1.21 -17.25
C HIS A 151 6.44 0.29 -17.54
N PRO A 152 7.52 0.94 -18.05
CA PRO A 152 7.53 2.38 -18.34
C PRO A 152 6.43 2.85 -19.30
N TYR A 153 6.09 2.05 -20.31
CA TYR A 153 5.10 2.41 -21.34
C TYR A 153 3.67 2.63 -20.80
N TYR A 154 3.37 2.23 -19.56
CA TYR A 154 2.02 2.42 -19.01
C TYR A 154 1.64 3.90 -18.90
N ALA A 155 2.58 4.74 -18.47
CA ALA A 155 2.32 6.18 -18.33
C ALA A 155 1.97 6.83 -19.66
N ASP A 156 2.72 6.49 -20.73
CA ASP A 156 2.49 7.02 -22.08
C ASP A 156 1.13 6.57 -22.61
N ILE A 157 0.79 5.30 -22.43
CA ILE A 157 -0.50 4.74 -22.86
C ILE A 157 -1.68 5.43 -22.18
N VAL A 158 -1.65 5.63 -20.86
CA VAL A 158 -2.79 6.29 -20.18
C VAL A 158 -2.87 7.76 -20.53
N GLN A 159 -1.75 8.45 -20.76
CA GLN A 159 -1.75 9.83 -21.25
C GLN A 159 -2.35 9.94 -22.66
N GLU A 160 -2.01 9.02 -23.56
CA GLU A 160 -2.61 8.97 -24.91
C GLU A 160 -4.13 8.76 -24.85
N LEU A 161 -4.63 8.03 -23.85
CA LEU A 161 -6.05 7.84 -23.60
C LEU A 161 -6.73 9.02 -22.89
N GLY A 162 -5.99 10.11 -22.64
CA GLY A 162 -6.52 11.36 -22.09
C GLY A 162 -6.59 11.40 -20.56
N PHE A 163 -5.83 10.54 -19.88
CA PHE A 163 -5.66 10.66 -18.43
C PHE A 163 -4.65 11.76 -18.09
N GLU A 164 -4.92 12.45 -16.99
CA GLU A 164 -4.07 13.50 -16.44
C GLU A 164 -3.57 13.09 -15.05
N LYS A 165 -2.46 13.72 -14.62
CA LYS A 165 -1.94 13.53 -13.26
C LYS A 165 -2.96 14.05 -12.24
N GLU A 166 -3.31 13.23 -11.25
CA GLU A 166 -4.08 13.65 -10.08
C GLU A 166 -3.16 13.94 -8.88
N CYS A 167 -2.29 12.99 -8.51
CA CYS A 167 -1.28 13.17 -7.47
C CYS A 167 -0.13 12.18 -7.64
N ASP A 168 1.00 12.44 -6.97
CA ASP A 168 2.12 11.53 -6.90
C ASP A 168 2.37 11.09 -5.44
N TRP A 169 2.82 9.83 -5.28
CA TRP A 169 3.45 9.32 -4.06
C TRP A 169 4.93 9.13 -4.30
N ILE A 170 5.72 9.52 -3.32
CA ILE A 170 7.18 9.46 -3.33
C ILE A 170 7.65 8.51 -2.25
N GLN A 171 8.61 7.66 -2.58
CA GLN A 171 9.30 6.77 -1.64
C GLN A 171 10.79 7.08 -1.61
N TYR A 172 11.36 7.08 -0.40
CA TYR A 172 12.77 7.31 -0.17
C TYR A 172 13.42 6.08 0.46
N MET A 173 14.64 5.77 0.02
CA MET A 173 15.54 4.83 0.66
C MET A 173 16.51 5.60 1.53
N MET A 174 16.73 5.15 2.76
CA MET A 174 17.58 5.81 3.76
C MET A 174 18.53 4.83 4.41
N PRO A 175 19.77 5.25 4.77
CA PRO A 175 20.60 4.47 5.68
C PRO A 175 19.93 4.35 7.05
N ALA A 176 19.85 3.13 7.58
CA ALA A 176 19.29 2.86 8.92
C ALA A 176 20.37 2.85 10.01
N ASP A 177 21.64 2.72 9.62
CA ASP A 177 22.80 2.62 10.49
C ASP A 177 23.37 3.97 10.94
N LYS A 178 23.02 5.05 10.26
CA LYS A 178 23.43 6.42 10.62
C LYS A 178 22.44 7.02 11.61
N GLY A 179 22.37 6.46 12.79
CA GLY A 179 21.44 6.91 13.81
C GLY A 179 21.83 8.25 14.42
N SER A 180 20.82 8.94 14.80
CA SER A 180 20.83 10.24 15.47
C SER A 180 21.40 10.23 16.88
N GLY A 181 22.05 9.19 17.29
CA GLY A 181 22.89 9.06 18.50
C GLY A 181 22.18 9.39 19.83
N ASN A 182 22.97 9.52 20.90
CA ASN A 182 22.53 9.79 22.27
C ASN A 182 21.63 11.03 22.43
N ARG A 183 21.76 12.02 21.53
CA ARG A 183 20.98 13.27 21.61
C ARG A 183 19.47 13.05 21.39
N LEU A 184 19.07 12.19 20.45
CA LEU A 184 17.66 11.87 20.27
C LEU A 184 17.11 11.05 21.44
N LYS A 185 17.92 10.16 22.02
CA LYS A 185 17.54 9.42 23.21
C LYS A 185 17.25 10.37 24.38
N GLU A 186 18.14 11.33 24.66
CA GLU A 186 17.93 12.31 25.74
C GLU A 186 16.67 13.16 25.50
N ILE A 187 16.43 13.58 24.25
CA ILE A 187 15.21 14.33 23.92
C ILE A 187 13.98 13.44 24.11
N SER A 188 14.06 12.18 23.70
CA SER A 188 13.00 11.18 23.89
C SER A 188 12.67 10.98 25.36
N ASP A 189 13.67 10.75 26.18
CA ASP A 189 13.50 10.53 27.63
C ASP A 189 12.86 11.74 28.31
N ARG A 190 13.27 12.96 27.96
CA ARG A 190 12.66 14.19 28.48
C ARG A 190 11.20 14.36 28.04
N LEU A 191 10.87 14.06 26.79
CA LEU A 191 9.48 14.14 26.30
C LEU A 191 8.60 13.10 26.99
N MET A 192 9.10 11.88 27.15
CA MET A 192 8.41 10.79 27.86
C MET A 192 8.08 11.19 29.29
N GLN A 193 9.07 11.72 30.03
CA GLN A 193 8.88 12.19 31.40
C GLN A 193 7.93 13.38 31.49
N ARG A 194 8.14 14.40 30.63
CA ARG A 194 7.33 15.61 30.65
C ARG A 194 5.84 15.36 30.45
N HIS A 195 5.51 14.41 29.59
CA HIS A 195 4.14 14.13 29.20
C HIS A 195 3.58 12.84 29.83
N ASN A 196 4.33 12.23 30.79
CA ASN A 196 3.96 10.96 31.41
C ASN A 196 3.61 9.88 30.38
N LEU A 197 4.43 9.80 29.32
CA LEU A 197 4.27 8.79 28.28
C LEU A 197 5.04 7.52 28.64
N ARG A 198 4.56 6.37 28.15
CA ARG A 198 5.22 5.08 28.34
C ARG A 198 5.24 4.26 27.06
N ILE A 199 6.26 3.44 26.89
CA ILE A 199 6.30 2.46 25.81
C ILE A 199 5.44 1.28 26.23
N ALA A 200 4.55 0.88 25.33
CA ALA A 200 3.71 -0.29 25.56
C ALA A 200 4.45 -1.59 25.20
N ASP A 201 4.15 -2.67 25.90
CA ASP A 201 4.56 -4.00 25.48
C ASP A 201 3.70 -4.45 24.29
N PHE A 202 4.33 -4.51 23.11
CA PHE A 202 3.65 -4.87 21.89
C PHE A 202 3.09 -6.30 21.91
N ASP A 203 3.73 -7.24 22.60
CA ASP A 203 3.23 -8.62 22.70
C ASP A 203 1.97 -8.72 23.58
N VAL A 204 1.77 -7.79 24.50
CA VAL A 204 0.52 -7.65 25.25
C VAL A 204 -0.54 -7.00 24.40
N LEU A 205 -0.21 -5.87 23.74
CA LEU A 205 -1.14 -5.10 22.90
C LEU A 205 -1.76 -5.93 21.78
N LYS A 206 -0.94 -6.67 21.02
CA LYS A 206 -1.42 -7.45 19.88
C LYS A 206 -2.37 -8.59 20.25
N LYS A 207 -2.38 -9.03 21.51
CA LYS A 207 -3.29 -10.07 22.01
C LYS A 207 -4.61 -9.49 22.51
N ASP A 208 -4.64 -8.21 22.84
CA ASP A 208 -5.83 -7.51 23.27
C ASP A 208 -6.58 -6.90 22.09
N ARG A 209 -7.63 -7.57 21.63
CA ARG A 209 -8.45 -7.09 20.50
C ARG A 209 -9.02 -5.69 20.74
N ASN A 210 -9.28 -5.29 21.98
CA ASN A 210 -9.78 -3.94 22.26
C ASN A 210 -8.70 -2.88 22.04
N MET A 211 -7.44 -3.18 22.42
CA MET A 211 -6.31 -2.29 22.14
C MET A 211 -6.06 -2.17 20.62
N VAL A 212 -6.20 -3.26 19.89
CA VAL A 212 -6.07 -3.20 18.43
C VAL A 212 -7.20 -2.39 17.80
N ARG A 213 -8.45 -2.53 18.27
CA ARG A 213 -9.56 -1.66 17.83
C ARG A 213 -9.30 -0.19 18.21
N GLN A 214 -8.72 0.09 19.39
CA GLN A 214 -8.31 1.45 19.77
C GLN A 214 -7.26 1.99 18.81
N PHE A 215 -6.29 1.17 18.41
CA PHE A 215 -5.32 1.53 17.37
C PHE A 215 -5.99 1.97 16.07
N PHE A 216 -6.95 1.20 15.55
CA PHE A 216 -7.64 1.55 14.31
C PHE A 216 -8.56 2.77 14.45
N ARG A 217 -9.18 2.99 15.63
CA ARG A 217 -9.89 4.26 15.89
C ARG A 217 -8.95 5.45 15.79
N MET A 218 -7.82 5.39 16.50
CA MET A 218 -6.79 6.43 16.45
C MET A 218 -6.23 6.60 15.04
N TYR A 219 -6.00 5.49 14.30
CA TYR A 219 -5.61 5.53 12.90
C TYR A 219 -6.62 6.30 12.06
N ASN A 220 -7.90 5.98 12.16
CA ASN A 220 -8.97 6.67 11.44
C ASN A 220 -8.99 8.18 11.74
N GLU A 221 -8.85 8.56 13.01
CA GLU A 221 -8.83 9.96 13.44
C GLU A 221 -7.56 10.71 12.99
N SER A 222 -6.41 10.04 13.03
CA SER A 222 -5.12 10.66 12.72
C SER A 222 -4.93 10.92 11.23
N PHE A 223 -5.51 10.09 10.38
CA PHE A 223 -5.32 10.17 8.92
C PHE A 223 -6.48 10.84 8.19
N ASP A 224 -7.60 11.09 8.88
CA ASP A 224 -8.74 11.78 8.27
C ASP A 224 -8.37 13.23 7.92
N GLY A 225 -8.60 13.58 6.66
CA GLY A 225 -8.24 14.90 6.10
C GLY A 225 -6.73 15.12 5.84
N GLN A 226 -5.86 14.19 6.24
CA GLN A 226 -4.41 14.32 6.04
C GLN A 226 -3.87 13.41 4.92
N VAL A 227 -4.49 12.26 4.71
CA VAL A 227 -4.07 11.29 3.70
C VAL A 227 -4.99 11.39 2.49
N TYR A 228 -4.37 11.49 1.31
CA TYR A 228 -5.10 11.49 0.06
C TYR A 228 -5.99 10.25 -0.06
N ASN A 229 -7.23 10.47 -0.48
CA ASN A 229 -8.18 9.40 -0.78
C ASN A 229 -8.61 8.55 0.46
N PHE A 230 -8.39 9.07 1.67
CA PHE A 230 -8.65 8.38 2.90
C PHE A 230 -10.16 8.23 3.18
N VAL A 231 -10.56 6.99 3.46
CA VAL A 231 -11.88 6.65 4.00
C VAL A 231 -11.66 5.87 5.28
N PRO A 232 -12.26 6.25 6.41
CA PRO A 232 -12.11 5.54 7.68
C PRO A 232 -12.49 4.06 7.53
N PHE A 233 -11.73 3.17 8.17
CA PHE A 233 -12.02 1.74 8.20
C PHE A 233 -13.35 1.48 8.90
N THR A 234 -14.13 0.55 8.37
CA THR A 234 -15.29 -0.03 9.04
C THR A 234 -14.85 -1.04 10.10
N GLU A 235 -15.74 -1.41 11.02
CA GLU A 235 -15.46 -2.47 11.99
C GLU A 235 -15.10 -3.80 11.32
N ASP A 236 -15.78 -4.15 10.22
CA ASP A 236 -15.48 -5.36 9.45
C ASP A 236 -14.08 -5.34 8.84
N GLU A 237 -13.63 -4.20 8.29
CA GLU A 237 -12.28 -4.04 7.77
C GLU A 237 -11.24 -4.08 8.90
N VAL A 238 -11.55 -3.51 10.07
CA VAL A 238 -10.68 -3.60 11.25
C VAL A 238 -10.51 -5.04 11.70
N GLU A 239 -11.60 -5.82 11.78
CA GLU A 239 -11.51 -7.24 12.16
C GLU A 239 -10.72 -8.06 11.14
N GLU A 240 -10.88 -7.77 9.84
CA GLU A 240 -10.09 -8.41 8.77
C GLU A 240 -8.60 -8.12 8.93
N GLU A 241 -8.21 -6.86 9.19
CA GLU A 241 -6.81 -6.47 9.40
C GLU A 241 -6.21 -7.09 10.67
N ILE A 242 -6.99 -7.18 11.76
CA ILE A 242 -6.59 -7.88 12.99
C ILE A 242 -6.21 -9.33 12.69
N ASP A 243 -7.05 -10.03 11.94
CA ASP A 243 -6.86 -11.45 11.66
C ASP A 243 -5.71 -11.69 10.67
N GLN A 244 -5.47 -10.78 9.73
CA GLN A 244 -4.48 -10.95 8.66
C GLN A 244 -3.08 -10.42 9.00
N ILE A 245 -2.97 -9.27 9.64
CA ILE A 245 -1.72 -8.52 9.74
C ILE A 245 -1.14 -8.56 11.15
N ILE A 246 -1.95 -8.31 12.18
CA ILE A 246 -1.46 -8.08 13.53
C ILE A 246 -0.62 -9.26 14.07
N GLY A 247 -1.03 -10.48 13.76
CA GLY A 247 -0.31 -11.70 14.17
C GLY A 247 1.07 -11.86 13.52
N GLN A 248 1.35 -11.15 12.42
CA GLN A 248 2.58 -11.27 11.64
C GLN A 248 3.62 -10.18 11.98
N LEU A 249 3.23 -9.15 12.74
CA LEU A 249 4.10 -8.06 13.12
C LEU A 249 5.18 -8.50 14.12
N ASP A 250 6.41 -8.06 13.87
CA ASP A 250 7.56 -8.33 14.75
C ASP A 250 7.66 -7.25 15.82
N ARG A 251 7.60 -7.67 17.11
CA ARG A 251 7.71 -6.75 18.25
C ARG A 251 8.97 -5.89 18.24
N ARG A 252 10.05 -6.41 17.67
CA ARG A 252 11.33 -5.70 17.59
C ARG A 252 11.29 -4.46 16.71
N LEU A 253 10.29 -4.38 15.82
CA LEU A 253 10.13 -3.38 14.78
C LEU A 253 8.81 -2.61 14.90
N CYS A 254 8.10 -2.81 16.01
CA CYS A 254 6.87 -2.11 16.33
C CYS A 254 7.04 -1.31 17.61
N CYS A 255 6.68 -0.06 17.59
CA CYS A 255 6.72 0.84 18.74
C CYS A 255 5.34 1.45 18.95
N VAL A 256 4.82 1.36 20.17
CA VAL A 256 3.57 2.01 20.56
C VAL A 256 3.83 2.79 21.83
N ILE A 257 3.44 4.05 21.83
CA ILE A 257 3.52 4.95 22.98
C ILE A 257 2.12 5.18 23.52
N MET A 258 1.97 4.97 24.81
CA MET A 258 0.73 5.20 25.58
C MET A 258 0.87 6.47 26.39
N ASP A 259 -0.22 7.16 26.61
CA ASP A 259 -0.28 8.29 27.53
C ASP A 259 -0.73 7.89 28.94
N ALA A 260 -0.94 8.87 29.82
CA ALA A 260 -1.35 8.67 31.20
C ALA A 260 -2.76 8.07 31.36
N ASP A 261 -3.59 8.22 30.35
CA ASP A 261 -4.98 7.73 30.32
C ASP A 261 -5.10 6.33 29.68
N ASP A 262 -3.96 5.64 29.48
CA ASP A 262 -3.88 4.35 28.80
C ASP A 262 -4.41 4.40 27.34
N GLU A 263 -4.28 5.56 26.70
CA GLU A 263 -4.60 5.72 25.29
C GLU A 263 -3.34 5.75 24.42
N ILE A 264 -3.47 5.29 23.17
CA ILE A 264 -2.36 5.30 22.22
C ILE A 264 -2.05 6.75 21.81
N ALA A 265 -0.88 7.24 22.20
CA ALA A 265 -0.39 8.57 21.84
C ALA A 265 0.25 8.59 20.45
N ALA A 266 1.04 7.56 20.14
CA ALA A 266 1.69 7.41 18.84
C ALA A 266 2.13 5.97 18.58
N PHE A 267 2.39 5.65 17.32
CA PHE A 267 2.88 4.34 16.92
C PHE A 267 3.82 4.42 15.72
N GLY A 268 4.68 3.41 15.61
CA GLY A 268 5.54 3.17 14.46
C GLY A 268 5.60 1.67 14.17
N ILE A 269 5.39 1.30 12.93
CA ILE A 269 5.40 -0.09 12.46
C ILE A 269 6.37 -0.20 11.29
N ALA A 270 7.35 -1.07 11.42
CA ALA A 270 8.24 -1.48 10.36
C ALA A 270 8.26 -3.01 10.26
N MET A 271 8.75 -3.52 9.16
CA MET A 271 8.95 -4.95 8.97
C MET A 271 10.21 -5.22 8.14
N PRO A 272 10.83 -6.40 8.26
CA PRO A 272 11.87 -6.80 7.34
C PRO A 272 11.37 -6.78 5.90
N SER A 273 12.18 -6.26 4.97
CA SER A 273 11.80 -6.27 3.55
C SER A 273 11.78 -7.69 3.02
N VAL A 274 10.59 -8.17 2.69
CA VAL A 274 10.37 -9.52 2.17
C VAL A 274 10.33 -9.58 0.63
N SER A 275 10.59 -8.47 -0.06
CA SER A 275 10.43 -8.36 -1.52
C SER A 275 11.22 -9.42 -2.30
N LYS A 276 12.50 -9.66 -1.96
CA LYS A 276 13.32 -10.73 -2.57
C LYS A 276 12.79 -12.13 -2.28
N ALA A 277 12.23 -12.35 -1.09
CA ALA A 277 11.64 -13.64 -0.73
C ALA A 277 10.32 -13.87 -1.51
N MET A 278 9.52 -12.83 -1.68
CA MET A 278 8.30 -12.89 -2.49
C MET A 278 8.58 -13.16 -3.97
N GLN A 279 9.67 -12.64 -4.52
CA GLN A 279 10.14 -13.01 -5.86
C GLN A 279 10.43 -14.51 -5.97
N LYS A 280 11.14 -15.08 -4.99
CA LYS A 280 11.43 -16.52 -4.93
C LYS A 280 10.17 -17.35 -4.73
N ALA A 281 9.19 -16.84 -4.00
CA ALA A 281 7.91 -17.48 -3.76
C ALA A 281 7.01 -17.52 -5.02
N LYS A 282 7.25 -16.67 -6.03
CA LYS A 282 6.53 -16.65 -7.32
C LYS A 282 4.99 -16.68 -7.15
N GLY A 283 4.48 -15.85 -6.22
CA GLY A 283 3.04 -15.74 -5.95
C GLY A 283 2.44 -16.87 -5.11
N SER A 284 3.23 -17.84 -4.60
CA SER A 284 2.73 -18.93 -3.75
C SER A 284 3.67 -19.23 -2.59
N LEU A 285 3.10 -19.37 -1.39
CA LEU A 285 3.87 -19.80 -0.22
C LEU A 285 4.20 -21.31 -0.24
N PHE A 286 3.45 -22.14 -0.96
CA PHE A 286 3.69 -23.56 -1.06
C PHE A 286 4.26 -23.96 -2.41
N PRO A 287 5.20 -24.95 -2.46
CA PRO A 287 5.69 -25.72 -1.31
C PRO A 287 6.82 -25.06 -0.51
N PHE A 288 7.61 -24.14 -1.08
CA PHE A 288 8.82 -23.60 -0.43
C PHE A 288 8.84 -22.06 -0.26
N GLY A 289 7.84 -21.35 -0.76
CA GLY A 289 7.76 -19.89 -0.66
C GLY A 289 7.75 -19.40 0.79
N TRP A 290 7.04 -20.08 1.68
CA TRP A 290 7.00 -19.78 3.11
C TRP A 290 8.38 -19.79 3.76
N TYR A 291 9.25 -20.72 3.35
CA TYR A 291 10.61 -20.82 3.88
C TYR A 291 11.44 -19.57 3.52
N HIS A 292 11.35 -19.10 2.27
CA HIS A 292 12.03 -17.88 1.86
C HIS A 292 11.57 -16.65 2.63
N VAL A 293 10.25 -16.53 2.87
CA VAL A 293 9.69 -15.43 3.66
C VAL A 293 10.16 -15.52 5.12
N LEU A 294 10.11 -16.71 5.73
CA LEU A 294 10.57 -16.91 7.11
C LEU A 294 12.05 -16.56 7.28
N MET A 295 12.89 -16.94 6.32
CA MET A 295 14.32 -16.59 6.37
C MET A 295 14.53 -15.09 6.22
N ALA A 296 13.80 -14.42 5.32
CA ALA A 296 13.88 -12.98 5.16
C ALA A 296 13.42 -12.20 6.42
N MET A 297 12.47 -12.75 7.18
CA MET A 297 12.06 -12.17 8.47
C MET A 297 13.10 -12.32 9.57
N LYS A 298 13.99 -13.31 9.47
CA LYS A 298 15.03 -13.58 10.47
C LYS A 298 16.35 -12.88 10.15
N ASP A 299 16.74 -12.89 8.89
CA ASP A 299 18.02 -12.33 8.40
C ASP A 299 17.70 -11.29 7.32
N PHE A 300 17.80 -10.03 7.70
CA PHE A 300 17.48 -8.90 6.84
C PHE A 300 18.48 -7.75 7.01
N THR A 301 18.65 -7.00 5.94
CA THR A 301 19.47 -5.78 5.91
C THR A 301 18.67 -4.53 5.54
N CYS A 302 17.42 -4.72 5.12
CA CYS A 302 16.52 -3.64 4.74
C CYS A 302 15.18 -3.78 5.47
N LEU A 303 14.66 -2.67 5.95
CA LEU A 303 13.33 -2.56 6.53
C LEU A 303 12.39 -1.83 5.57
N ASP A 304 11.15 -2.26 5.54
CA ASP A 304 10.04 -1.50 4.96
C ASP A 304 9.30 -0.79 6.10
N LEU A 305 9.33 0.56 6.10
CA LEU A 305 8.58 1.37 7.05
C LEU A 305 7.11 1.38 6.61
N MET A 306 6.24 0.77 7.40
CA MET A 306 4.85 0.56 7.01
C MET A 306 3.95 1.73 7.40
N LEU A 307 3.90 2.05 8.68
CA LEU A 307 3.02 3.08 9.22
C LEU A 307 3.69 3.83 10.36
N VAL A 308 3.50 5.14 10.39
CA VAL A 308 3.86 6.01 11.52
C VAL A 308 2.73 6.99 11.73
N GLY A 309 2.28 7.17 12.96
CA GLY A 309 1.22 8.11 13.27
C GLY A 309 1.23 8.55 14.73
N ALA A 310 0.61 9.70 14.98
CA ALA A 310 0.36 10.22 16.31
C ALA A 310 -1.11 10.64 16.42
N ALA A 311 -1.73 10.36 17.54
CA ALA A 311 -3.11 10.77 17.82
C ALA A 311 -3.25 12.30 17.68
N PRO A 312 -4.41 12.81 17.26
CA PRO A 312 -4.58 14.26 16.99
C PRO A 312 -4.11 15.16 18.13
N LYS A 313 -4.38 14.78 19.39
CA LYS A 313 -3.93 15.53 20.59
C LYS A 313 -2.42 15.57 20.77
N TRP A 314 -1.68 14.64 20.14
CA TRP A 314 -0.23 14.50 20.25
C TRP A 314 0.51 15.01 19.00
N GLN A 315 -0.18 15.42 17.96
CA GLN A 315 0.43 16.04 16.78
C GLN A 315 1.06 17.39 17.15
N ASN A 316 2.20 17.71 16.52
CA ASN A 316 2.98 18.92 16.78
C ASN A 316 3.58 19.07 18.20
N THR A 317 3.53 18.04 19.03
CA THR A 317 4.11 18.04 20.39
C THR A 317 5.55 17.50 20.46
N GLY A 318 6.07 16.99 19.34
CA GLY A 318 7.37 16.31 19.28
C GLY A 318 7.29 14.78 19.39
N VAL A 319 6.12 14.22 19.70
CA VAL A 319 5.92 12.76 19.83
C VAL A 319 6.19 12.02 18.51
N SER A 320 5.93 12.65 17.35
CA SER A 320 6.32 12.07 16.05
C SER A 320 7.85 11.92 15.91
N ALA A 321 8.63 12.89 16.39
CA ALA A 321 10.10 12.78 16.39
C ALA A 321 10.59 11.68 17.35
N LEU A 322 9.90 11.50 18.49
CA LEU A 322 10.15 10.41 19.44
C LEU A 322 9.98 9.04 18.76
N ILE A 323 8.87 8.80 18.06
CA ILE A 323 8.62 7.56 17.33
C ILE A 323 9.71 7.30 16.28
N HIS A 324 10.07 8.29 15.48
CA HIS A 324 11.14 8.14 14.48
C HIS A 324 12.48 7.78 15.12
N GLY A 325 12.82 8.41 16.26
CA GLY A 325 14.02 8.10 17.01
C GLY A 325 14.05 6.65 17.53
N MET A 326 12.92 6.18 18.06
CA MET A 326 12.78 4.80 18.55
C MET A 326 12.87 3.77 17.41
N MET A 327 12.19 4.03 16.30
CA MET A 327 12.26 3.15 15.12
C MET A 327 13.70 3.07 14.56
N ALA A 328 14.42 4.20 14.52
CA ALA A 328 15.83 4.23 14.09
C ALA A 328 16.72 3.42 15.04
N GLN A 329 16.51 3.52 16.36
CA GLN A 329 17.23 2.70 17.34
C GLN A 329 16.91 1.21 17.16
N GLN A 330 15.65 0.82 17.04
CA GLN A 330 15.24 -0.56 16.81
C GLN A 330 15.83 -1.13 15.51
N ALA A 331 15.87 -0.31 14.44
CA ALA A 331 16.50 -0.71 13.18
C ALA A 331 17.99 -1.04 13.36
N GLN A 332 18.73 -0.22 14.12
CA GLN A 332 20.14 -0.45 14.45
C GLN A 332 20.36 -1.71 15.29
N GLU A 333 19.58 -1.87 16.35
CA GLU A 333 19.61 -3.05 17.25
C GLU A 333 19.35 -4.34 16.47
N CYS A 334 18.52 -4.29 15.44
CA CYS A 334 18.24 -5.42 14.54
C CYS A 334 19.31 -5.58 13.43
N GLY A 335 20.29 -4.70 13.31
CA GLY A 335 21.34 -4.77 12.30
C GLY A 335 20.90 -4.35 10.88
N ALA A 336 19.81 -3.62 10.77
CA ALA A 336 19.35 -3.08 9.49
C ALA A 336 20.34 -2.02 8.97
N LYS A 337 20.64 -2.05 7.67
CA LYS A 337 21.48 -1.08 6.98
C LYS A 337 20.67 -0.04 6.25
N TRP A 338 19.49 -0.41 5.79
CA TRP A 338 18.62 0.39 4.96
C TRP A 338 17.18 0.38 5.49
N ALA A 339 16.49 1.49 5.30
CA ALA A 339 15.06 1.61 5.54
C ALA A 339 14.38 2.25 4.32
N LEU A 340 13.35 1.59 3.81
CA LEU A 340 12.52 2.09 2.72
C LEU A 340 11.26 2.73 3.31
N ALA A 341 11.07 4.02 3.04
CA ALA A 341 9.88 4.73 3.48
C ALA A 341 8.62 4.19 2.78
N ASN A 342 7.49 4.23 3.46
CA ASN A 342 6.19 4.02 2.83
C ASN A 342 5.93 5.12 1.78
N PRO A 343 5.20 4.84 0.68
CA PRO A 343 4.81 5.89 -0.27
C PRO A 343 4.08 7.03 0.41
N GLN A 344 4.56 8.24 0.22
CA GLN A 344 3.99 9.45 0.83
C GLN A 344 3.54 10.40 -0.27
N ILE A 345 2.35 10.97 -0.11
CA ILE A 345 1.84 11.92 -1.09
C ILE A 345 2.75 13.15 -1.18
N GLU A 346 3.02 13.62 -2.38
CA GLU A 346 3.95 14.74 -2.64
C GLU A 346 3.61 16.05 -1.91
N THR A 347 2.35 16.25 -1.54
CA THR A 347 1.87 17.43 -0.79
C THR A 347 1.98 17.29 0.73
N ASN A 348 2.40 16.14 1.24
CA ASN A 348 2.54 15.93 2.68
C ASN A 348 3.77 16.62 3.24
N THR A 349 3.59 17.72 3.95
CA THR A 349 4.68 18.49 4.57
C THR A 349 5.41 17.72 5.69
N ALA A 350 4.81 16.72 6.30
CA ALA A 350 5.47 15.84 7.27
C ALA A 350 6.62 15.03 6.65
N VAL A 351 6.63 14.86 5.32
CA VAL A 351 7.72 14.25 4.54
C VAL A 351 9.04 15.02 4.66
N ASN A 352 9.00 16.31 4.98
CA ASN A 352 10.20 17.11 5.20
C ASN A 352 11.09 16.60 6.34
N VAL A 353 10.61 15.65 7.15
CA VAL A 353 11.45 14.92 8.12
C VAL A 353 12.56 14.16 7.39
N TRP A 354 12.27 13.55 6.27
CA TRP A 354 13.23 12.73 5.50
C TRP A 354 14.31 13.58 4.84
N THR A 355 14.02 14.85 4.48
CA THR A 355 15.00 15.77 3.89
C THR A 355 16.15 16.13 4.87
N ARG A 356 15.99 15.81 6.17
CA ARG A 356 17.02 15.99 7.19
C ARG A 356 18.00 14.83 7.30
N TYR A 357 17.74 13.72 6.63
CA TYR A 357 18.59 12.52 6.59
C TYR A 357 19.17 12.35 5.19
N ASP A 358 20.28 11.65 5.09
CA ASP A 358 20.75 11.14 3.79
C ASP A 358 19.65 10.25 3.21
N HIS A 359 19.16 10.57 2.03
CA HIS A 359 18.08 9.83 1.38
C HIS A 359 18.27 9.79 -0.13
N GLU A 360 17.79 8.73 -0.73
CA GLU A 360 17.71 8.56 -2.19
C GLU A 360 16.25 8.42 -2.59
N LEU A 361 15.83 9.13 -3.65
CA LEU A 361 14.54 8.89 -4.27
C LEU A 361 14.54 7.46 -4.81
N TRP A 362 13.68 6.61 -4.24
CA TRP A 362 13.60 5.21 -4.64
C TRP A 362 12.60 4.98 -5.75
N MET A 363 11.38 5.44 -5.56
CA MET A 363 10.30 5.30 -6.53
C MET A 363 9.31 6.46 -6.43
N ARG A 364 8.70 6.81 -7.57
CA ARG A 364 7.54 7.71 -7.67
C ARG A 364 6.40 6.97 -8.34
N ARG A 365 5.22 7.11 -7.77
CA ARG A 365 3.98 6.54 -8.31
C ARG A 365 2.95 7.62 -8.49
N ARG A 366 2.13 7.48 -9.53
CA ARG A 366 1.12 8.47 -9.92
C ARG A 366 -0.28 7.91 -9.91
N CYS A 367 -1.21 8.65 -9.32
CA CYS A 367 -2.62 8.48 -9.58
C CYS A 367 -3.00 9.30 -10.82
N TRP A 368 -3.73 8.67 -11.70
CA TRP A 368 -4.24 9.26 -12.93
C TRP A 368 -5.74 9.46 -12.81
N ILE A 369 -6.27 10.50 -13.47
CA ILE A 369 -7.69 10.80 -13.50
C ILE A 369 -8.13 11.18 -14.92
N LYS A 370 -9.36 10.82 -15.28
CA LYS A 370 -9.98 11.18 -16.54
C LYS A 370 -11.47 11.36 -16.35
N LYS A 371 -12.07 12.35 -17.02
CA LYS A 371 -13.53 12.48 -17.14
C LYS A 371 -14.08 11.41 -18.07
N ILE A 372 -15.15 10.76 -17.68
CA ILE A 372 -15.88 9.79 -18.51
C ILE A 372 -16.78 10.58 -19.45
N LYS A 373 -16.60 10.38 -20.77
CA LYS A 373 -17.37 11.06 -21.84
C LYS A 373 -18.67 10.36 -22.14
#